data_8dd375f2b65a5356db463ac9282d1fc7
#
_entry.id   8dd375f2b65a5356db463ac9282d1fc7
#
_cell.length_a   1.000
_cell.length_b   1.000
_cell.length_c   1.000
_cell.angle_alpha   90.00
_cell.angle_beta   90.00
_cell.angle_gamma   90.00
#
_symmetry.space_group_name_H-M   'P 1'
#
loop_
_entity.id
_entity.type
_entity.pdbx_description
1 polymer ?
#
loop_
_entity_poly.entity_id
_entity_poly.type
_entity_poly.pdbx_seq_one_letter_code
_entity_poly.pdbx_strand_id
1 'polypeptide(L)'
;MGSTPATSRALYADEDGKIVVRHVPFPEPQEGELLIKVLYSGVNPADTKIIDFFGLKNYVVGTEFCGEILESETLASTSFKAGDIVAGVHSGGQNPPLRWGTHQEFMTIVASWAWKVPDNLPPQAAAGLSTVGLTAATGLFNDIGLPLPPSVAKGTPDEGVAAPEGTLVIWGGATSVGMAAVQFARAARVSSIIAIASSKRHEYLKTLGAAQSFDYNDTDVIEKVKSALQSTSGTIWAFDALGSPESQVLLKKAIPQHDKTVLASVLLGGDPEYKAIMGARHFDVEFELPGGQKFVWPKDVAAADRHWRGFRWAVENYGTPGGYVPAPVRVFEGSGEDAIKEVYNVKNMSTFGKLVLKHPLK
;
A
#
# COMPACT_ATOMS: atom_id res chain seq x y z
N MET A 1 -26.88 -23.66 -13.05
CA MET A 1 -26.34 -22.78 -12.00
C MET A 1 -25.80 -23.69 -10.90
N GLY A 2 -24.50 -23.68 -10.61
CA GLY A 2 -23.94 -24.46 -9.49
C GLY A 2 -24.47 -23.87 -8.18
N SER A 3 -24.70 -24.71 -7.16
CA SER A 3 -25.09 -24.24 -5.83
C SER A 3 -24.00 -23.36 -5.25
N THR A 4 -24.38 -22.20 -4.68
CA THR A 4 -23.47 -21.33 -3.90
C THR A 4 -22.80 -22.18 -2.81
N PRO A 5 -21.47 -22.13 -2.65
CA PRO A 5 -20.81 -22.88 -1.59
C PRO A 5 -21.26 -22.35 -0.21
N ALA A 6 -21.39 -23.27 0.75
CA ALA A 6 -21.81 -22.88 2.12
C ALA A 6 -20.72 -22.13 2.89
N THR A 7 -19.45 -22.33 2.52
CA THR A 7 -18.28 -21.78 3.21
C THR A 7 -17.21 -21.28 2.25
N SER A 8 -16.35 -20.41 2.73
CA SER A 8 -15.14 -19.91 2.05
C SER A 8 -13.92 -20.33 2.85
N ARG A 9 -12.88 -20.85 2.17
CA ARG A 9 -11.59 -21.17 2.82
C ARG A 9 -10.77 -19.91 2.98
N ALA A 10 -10.22 -19.69 4.17
CA ALA A 10 -9.55 -18.46 4.54
C ALA A 10 -8.30 -18.66 5.40
N LEU A 11 -7.39 -17.68 5.37
CA LEU A 11 -6.38 -17.48 6.40
C LEU A 11 -7.01 -16.62 7.50
N TYR A 12 -7.07 -17.14 8.70
CA TYR A 12 -7.84 -16.58 9.81
C TYR A 12 -6.94 -16.39 11.04
N ALA A 13 -6.97 -15.20 11.64
CA ALA A 13 -6.36 -14.95 12.93
C ALA A 13 -7.32 -15.45 14.03
N ASP A 14 -6.91 -16.46 14.77
CA ASP A 14 -7.72 -17.10 15.83
C ASP A 14 -7.79 -16.25 17.12
N GLU A 15 -8.32 -16.82 18.20
CA GLU A 15 -8.46 -16.16 19.50
C GLU A 15 -7.12 -15.76 20.15
N ASP A 16 -6.02 -16.39 19.74
CA ASP A 16 -4.66 -16.07 20.20
C ASP A 16 -3.93 -15.13 19.21
N GLY A 17 -4.58 -14.75 18.11
CA GLY A 17 -3.97 -13.95 17.02
C GLY A 17 -3.05 -14.77 16.10
N LYS A 18 -3.06 -16.10 16.21
CA LYS A 18 -2.30 -17.00 15.34
C LYS A 18 -3.05 -17.18 14.02
N ILE A 19 -2.32 -17.05 12.90
CA ILE A 19 -2.92 -17.29 11.57
C ILE A 19 -3.03 -18.80 11.35
N VAL A 20 -4.24 -19.24 11.03
CA VAL A 20 -4.60 -20.64 10.75
C VAL A 20 -5.45 -20.72 9.48
N VAL A 21 -5.52 -21.91 8.86
CA VAL A 21 -6.49 -22.16 7.78
C VAL A 21 -7.84 -22.49 8.39
N ARG A 22 -8.89 -21.81 7.95
CA ARG A 22 -10.26 -22.00 8.48
C ARG A 22 -11.29 -21.91 7.36
N HIS A 23 -12.38 -22.65 7.50
CA HIS A 23 -13.60 -22.43 6.72
C HIS A 23 -14.47 -21.40 7.44
N VAL A 24 -14.81 -20.32 6.76
CA VAL A 24 -15.70 -19.27 7.26
C VAL A 24 -17.01 -19.29 6.46
N PRO A 25 -18.11 -18.74 6.99
CA PRO A 25 -19.37 -18.64 6.23
C PRO A 25 -19.17 -17.97 4.87
N PHE A 26 -19.89 -18.42 3.84
CA PHE A 26 -19.91 -17.74 2.55
C PHE A 26 -20.36 -16.27 2.76
N PRO A 27 -19.65 -15.27 2.19
CA PRO A 27 -19.94 -13.88 2.49
C PRO A 27 -21.25 -13.42 1.86
N GLU A 28 -22.07 -12.71 2.66
CA GLU A 28 -23.28 -12.06 2.21
C GLU A 28 -23.01 -10.55 2.07
N PRO A 29 -23.12 -9.99 0.84
CA PRO A 29 -22.89 -8.56 0.64
C PRO A 29 -24.00 -7.72 1.28
N GLN A 30 -23.63 -6.59 1.88
CA GLN A 30 -24.55 -5.58 2.35
C GLN A 30 -24.75 -4.49 1.30
N GLU A 31 -25.73 -3.58 1.51
CA GLU A 31 -25.97 -2.46 0.60
C GLU A 31 -24.68 -1.65 0.34
N GLY A 32 -24.38 -1.42 -0.94
CA GLY A 32 -23.15 -0.74 -1.37
C GLY A 32 -21.89 -1.64 -1.39
N GLU A 33 -22.02 -2.94 -1.05
CA GLU A 33 -20.91 -3.90 -1.18
C GLU A 33 -21.02 -4.72 -2.47
N LEU A 34 -19.86 -5.10 -2.99
CA LEU A 34 -19.68 -6.04 -4.09
C LEU A 34 -19.37 -7.42 -3.53
N LEU A 35 -19.94 -8.48 -4.11
CA LEU A 35 -19.56 -9.86 -3.84
C LEU A 35 -18.44 -10.25 -4.81
N ILE A 36 -17.31 -10.71 -4.29
CA ILE A 36 -16.08 -10.97 -5.06
C ILE A 36 -15.65 -12.44 -4.93
N LYS A 37 -15.38 -13.05 -6.07
CA LYS A 37 -14.56 -14.25 -6.15
C LYS A 37 -13.10 -13.82 -6.26
N VAL A 38 -12.31 -14.05 -5.22
CA VAL A 38 -10.91 -13.64 -5.18
C VAL A 38 -10.09 -14.50 -6.13
N LEU A 39 -9.36 -13.86 -7.03
CA LEU A 39 -8.39 -14.50 -7.92
C LEU A 39 -6.99 -14.48 -7.29
N TYR A 40 -6.60 -13.32 -6.75
CA TYR A 40 -5.34 -13.09 -6.07
C TYR A 40 -5.53 -12.15 -4.89
N SER A 41 -4.79 -12.37 -3.81
CA SER A 41 -4.70 -11.43 -2.70
C SER A 41 -3.25 -11.02 -2.44
N GLY A 42 -3.01 -9.72 -2.26
CA GLY A 42 -1.68 -9.18 -2.01
C GLY A 42 -1.28 -9.33 -0.55
N VAL A 43 -0.05 -9.78 -0.30
CA VAL A 43 0.49 -9.94 1.05
C VAL A 43 1.30 -8.71 1.43
N ASN A 44 1.07 -8.20 2.63
CA ASN A 44 1.72 -7.03 3.19
C ASN A 44 2.34 -7.31 4.56
N PRO A 45 3.42 -6.62 4.96
CA PRO A 45 3.89 -6.70 6.35
C PRO A 45 2.79 -6.33 7.36
N ALA A 46 1.84 -5.49 6.97
CA ALA A 46 0.70 -5.10 7.80
C ALA A 46 -0.19 -6.28 8.19
N ASP A 47 -0.33 -7.32 7.36
CA ASP A 47 -1.23 -8.46 7.61
C ASP A 47 -0.90 -9.18 8.92
N THR A 48 0.37 -9.14 9.36
CA THR A 48 0.81 -9.67 10.65
C THR A 48 1.09 -8.57 11.67
N LYS A 49 1.66 -7.43 11.26
CA LYS A 49 2.01 -6.34 12.19
C LYS A 49 0.79 -5.75 12.89
N ILE A 50 -0.38 -5.67 12.24
CA ILE A 50 -1.60 -5.17 12.87
C ILE A 50 -2.12 -6.12 13.96
N ILE A 51 -1.92 -7.43 13.80
CA ILE A 51 -2.19 -8.42 14.85
C ILE A 51 -1.34 -8.12 16.07
N ASP A 52 -0.03 -7.98 15.87
CA ASP A 52 0.92 -7.75 16.96
C ASP A 52 0.70 -6.38 17.64
N PHE A 53 0.44 -5.32 16.86
CA PHE A 53 0.38 -3.96 17.36
C PHE A 53 -0.97 -3.60 17.99
N PHE A 54 -2.09 -4.01 17.35
CA PHE A 54 -3.44 -3.70 17.83
C PHE A 54 -4.11 -4.88 18.52
N GLY A 55 -3.46 -6.06 18.60
CA GLY A 55 -4.06 -7.25 19.20
C GLY A 55 -5.28 -7.78 18.44
N LEU A 56 -5.34 -7.57 17.12
CA LEU A 56 -6.45 -8.03 16.30
C LEU A 56 -6.52 -9.55 16.28
N LYS A 57 -7.73 -10.09 16.40
CA LYS A 57 -8.01 -11.52 16.41
C LYS A 57 -9.45 -11.79 15.99
N ASN A 58 -9.74 -13.07 15.71
CA ASN A 58 -11.06 -13.53 15.27
C ASN A 58 -11.52 -12.88 13.95
N TYR A 59 -10.62 -12.73 12.96
CA TYR A 59 -10.92 -12.13 11.66
C TYR A 59 -10.15 -12.83 10.53
N VAL A 60 -10.63 -12.66 9.30
CA VAL A 60 -9.92 -13.12 8.08
C VAL A 60 -8.82 -12.12 7.73
N VAL A 61 -7.59 -12.61 7.58
CA VAL A 61 -6.40 -11.82 7.30
C VAL A 61 -6.36 -11.31 5.85
N GLY A 62 -5.55 -10.30 5.60
CA GLY A 62 -5.33 -9.71 4.27
C GLY A 62 -6.13 -8.45 4.04
N THR A 63 -5.55 -7.50 3.31
CA THR A 63 -6.10 -6.15 3.12
C THR A 63 -6.38 -5.81 1.67
N GLU A 64 -5.70 -6.40 0.70
CA GLU A 64 -5.86 -6.07 -0.73
C GLU A 64 -6.04 -7.31 -1.60
N PHE A 65 -6.73 -7.15 -2.71
CA PHE A 65 -7.13 -8.22 -3.60
C PHE A 65 -7.23 -7.79 -5.06
N CYS A 66 -7.33 -8.78 -5.95
CA CYS A 66 -7.92 -8.69 -7.27
C CYS A 66 -8.87 -9.88 -7.46
N GLY A 67 -10.06 -9.64 -8.00
CA GLY A 67 -11.08 -10.67 -8.14
C GLY A 67 -12.16 -10.31 -9.16
N GLU A 68 -13.05 -11.26 -9.39
CA GLU A 68 -14.19 -11.15 -10.28
C GLU A 68 -15.46 -10.83 -9.46
N ILE A 69 -16.22 -9.84 -9.90
CA ILE A 69 -17.53 -9.52 -9.31
C ILE A 69 -18.53 -10.60 -9.65
N LEU A 70 -19.15 -11.15 -8.63
CA LEU A 70 -20.25 -12.09 -8.75
C LEU A 70 -21.61 -11.38 -8.75
N GLU A 71 -22.62 -12.02 -9.34
CA GLU A 71 -24.00 -11.53 -9.29
C GLU A 71 -24.52 -11.50 -7.84
N SER A 72 -25.14 -10.39 -7.45
CA SER A 72 -25.77 -10.20 -6.13
C SER A 72 -26.86 -9.12 -6.22
N GLU A 73 -27.80 -9.14 -5.28
CA GLU A 73 -28.87 -8.14 -5.23
C GLU A 73 -28.34 -6.73 -4.99
N THR A 74 -27.19 -6.59 -4.28
CA THR A 74 -26.55 -5.30 -3.96
C THR A 74 -25.84 -4.66 -5.15
N LEU A 75 -25.56 -5.43 -6.20
CA LEU A 75 -24.80 -4.95 -7.38
C LEU A 75 -25.52 -3.82 -8.11
N ALA A 76 -26.86 -3.86 -8.17
CA ALA A 76 -27.67 -2.86 -8.87
C ALA A 76 -27.52 -1.44 -8.33
N SER A 77 -27.09 -1.27 -7.07
CA SER A 77 -26.83 0.04 -6.44
C SER A 77 -25.45 0.60 -6.75
N THR A 78 -24.65 -0.08 -7.58
CA THR A 78 -23.27 0.28 -7.87
C THR A 78 -23.07 0.60 -9.36
N SER A 79 -21.89 1.13 -9.72
CA SER A 79 -21.50 1.35 -11.13
C SER A 79 -20.83 0.14 -11.77
N PHE A 80 -20.70 -0.96 -11.04
CA PHE A 80 -20.04 -2.18 -11.49
C PHE A 80 -21.02 -3.20 -12.08
N LYS A 81 -20.49 -4.22 -12.74
CA LYS A 81 -21.26 -5.32 -13.34
C LYS A 81 -20.64 -6.67 -12.94
N ALA A 82 -21.48 -7.70 -12.89
CA ALA A 82 -20.99 -9.07 -12.75
C ALA A 82 -20.02 -9.42 -13.90
N GLY A 83 -18.94 -10.13 -13.56
CA GLY A 83 -17.84 -10.43 -14.47
C GLY A 83 -16.79 -9.34 -14.60
N ASP A 84 -17.00 -8.12 -14.07
CA ASP A 84 -15.94 -7.13 -14.02
C ASP A 84 -14.78 -7.63 -13.13
N ILE A 85 -13.55 -7.47 -13.64
CA ILE A 85 -12.35 -7.70 -12.83
C ILE A 85 -12.02 -6.41 -12.08
N VAL A 86 -11.99 -6.51 -10.76
CA VAL A 86 -11.72 -5.39 -9.86
C VAL A 86 -10.58 -5.72 -8.90
N ALA A 87 -9.89 -4.69 -8.47
CA ALA A 87 -8.95 -4.77 -7.37
C ALA A 87 -9.30 -3.70 -6.34
N GLY A 88 -8.79 -3.83 -5.13
CA GLY A 88 -9.12 -2.89 -4.07
C GLY A 88 -8.39 -3.18 -2.78
N VAL A 89 -8.71 -2.35 -1.79
CA VAL A 89 -8.17 -2.47 -0.44
C VAL A 89 -9.27 -2.17 0.56
N HIS A 90 -9.41 -3.03 1.58
CA HIS A 90 -10.30 -2.69 2.69
C HIS A 90 -9.54 -1.98 3.80
N SER A 91 -10.28 -1.19 4.57
CA SER A 91 -9.78 -0.46 5.72
C SER A 91 -10.65 -0.78 6.93
N GLY A 92 -10.47 -1.99 7.48
CA GLY A 92 -11.16 -2.39 8.72
C GLY A 92 -10.62 -1.65 9.95
N GLY A 93 -11.40 -1.64 11.02
CA GLY A 93 -10.98 -1.21 12.36
C GLY A 93 -10.58 -2.40 13.23
N GLN A 94 -10.83 -2.28 14.54
CA GLN A 94 -10.51 -3.32 15.55
C GLN A 94 -11.18 -4.67 15.27
N ASN A 95 -12.41 -4.68 14.74
CA ASN A 95 -13.18 -5.89 14.48
C ASN A 95 -13.70 -5.89 13.04
N PRO A 96 -12.82 -6.06 12.03
CA PRO A 96 -13.29 -6.08 10.66
C PRO A 96 -14.24 -7.27 10.44
N PRO A 97 -15.33 -7.09 9.68
CA PRO A 97 -16.21 -8.20 9.33
C PRO A 97 -15.44 -9.32 8.63
N LEU A 98 -15.73 -10.59 8.95
CA LEU A 98 -15.06 -11.74 8.34
C LEU A 98 -15.08 -11.69 6.81
N ARG A 99 -16.17 -11.16 6.25
CA ARG A 99 -16.38 -11.03 4.82
C ARG A 99 -15.44 -10.06 4.10
N TRP A 100 -14.69 -9.21 4.82
CA TRP A 100 -13.79 -8.20 4.21
C TRP A 100 -12.34 -8.66 4.06
N GLY A 101 -11.87 -9.58 4.91
CA GLY A 101 -10.50 -10.08 4.80
C GLY A 101 -10.22 -10.69 3.43
N THR A 102 -9.07 -10.42 2.84
CA THR A 102 -8.83 -10.73 1.43
C THR A 102 -8.15 -12.07 1.19
N HIS A 103 -7.55 -12.68 2.22
CA HIS A 103 -6.94 -14.02 2.08
C HIS A 103 -7.98 -15.12 2.23
N GLN A 104 -9.03 -15.08 1.39
CA GLN A 104 -10.10 -16.06 1.31
C GLN A 104 -10.61 -16.22 -0.13
N GLU A 105 -11.38 -17.26 -0.41
CA GLU A 105 -11.88 -17.56 -1.77
C GLU A 105 -12.96 -16.58 -2.21
N PHE A 106 -13.84 -16.18 -1.31
CA PHE A 106 -14.93 -15.24 -1.56
C PHE A 106 -14.95 -14.18 -0.48
N MET A 107 -15.19 -12.93 -0.86
CA MET A 107 -15.25 -11.80 0.04
C MET A 107 -16.29 -10.78 -0.40
N THR A 108 -16.57 -9.80 0.46
CA THR A 108 -17.25 -8.57 0.04
C THR A 108 -16.34 -7.36 0.20
N ILE A 109 -16.62 -6.32 -0.55
CA ILE A 109 -15.91 -5.04 -0.46
C ILE A 109 -16.88 -3.89 -0.69
N VAL A 110 -16.75 -2.81 0.05
CA VAL A 110 -17.47 -1.57 -0.23
C VAL A 110 -17.08 -1.08 -1.63
N ALA A 111 -18.06 -0.83 -2.49
CA ALA A 111 -17.84 -0.52 -3.91
C ALA A 111 -16.86 0.67 -4.13
N SER A 112 -16.89 1.68 -3.24
CA SER A 112 -15.97 2.83 -3.33
C SER A 112 -14.50 2.51 -2.98
N TRP A 113 -14.21 1.33 -2.43
CA TRP A 113 -12.86 0.86 -2.13
C TRP A 113 -12.28 -0.04 -3.22
N ALA A 114 -13.06 -0.30 -4.26
CA ALA A 114 -12.66 -1.07 -5.42
C ALA A 114 -12.47 -0.17 -6.64
N TRP A 115 -11.63 -0.62 -7.55
CA TRP A 115 -11.42 0.01 -8.85
C TRP A 115 -11.38 -1.06 -9.93
N LYS A 116 -11.85 -0.70 -11.14
CA LYS A 116 -11.86 -1.60 -12.28
C LYS A 116 -10.44 -1.78 -12.81
N VAL A 117 -10.02 -3.03 -12.95
CA VAL A 117 -8.69 -3.36 -13.49
C VAL A 117 -8.71 -3.15 -15.01
N PRO A 118 -7.79 -2.36 -15.57
CA PRO A 118 -7.65 -2.25 -17.02
C PRO A 118 -7.30 -3.58 -17.67
N ASP A 119 -7.80 -3.83 -18.89
CA ASP A 119 -7.62 -5.10 -19.60
C ASP A 119 -6.14 -5.47 -19.82
N ASN A 120 -5.26 -4.48 -19.92
CA ASN A 120 -3.82 -4.67 -20.10
C ASN A 120 -3.05 -4.89 -18.78
N LEU A 121 -3.67 -4.72 -17.59
CA LEU A 121 -3.03 -4.93 -16.30
C LEU A 121 -3.31 -6.36 -15.80
N PRO A 122 -2.30 -7.23 -15.68
CA PRO A 122 -2.50 -8.59 -15.19
C PRO A 122 -3.11 -8.62 -13.78
N PRO A 123 -4.13 -9.48 -13.52
CA PRO A 123 -4.80 -9.56 -12.22
C PRO A 123 -3.86 -9.75 -11.02
N GLN A 124 -2.79 -10.55 -11.18
CA GLN A 124 -1.79 -10.75 -10.13
C GLN A 124 -0.99 -9.47 -9.83
N ALA A 125 -0.78 -8.59 -10.81
CA ALA A 125 -0.13 -7.29 -10.57
C ALA A 125 -1.11 -6.30 -9.91
N ALA A 126 -2.38 -6.32 -10.33
CA ALA A 126 -3.43 -5.50 -9.73
C ALA A 126 -3.67 -5.84 -8.24
N ALA A 127 -3.60 -7.14 -7.87
CA ALA A 127 -3.76 -7.61 -6.50
C ALA A 127 -2.71 -7.08 -5.52
N GLY A 128 -1.54 -6.66 -6.00
CA GLY A 128 -0.47 -6.13 -5.16
C GLY A 128 -0.26 -4.62 -5.27
N LEU A 129 -1.22 -3.90 -5.86
CA LEU A 129 -1.04 -2.49 -6.20
C LEU A 129 -1.72 -1.54 -5.21
N SER A 130 -2.89 -1.90 -4.68
CA SER A 130 -3.75 -0.99 -3.93
C SER A 130 -3.11 -0.50 -2.64
N THR A 131 -2.68 -1.40 -1.75
CA THR A 131 -2.07 -1.02 -0.47
C THR A 131 -0.77 -0.26 -0.69
N VAL A 132 0.09 -0.76 -1.57
CA VAL A 132 1.38 -0.15 -1.89
C VAL A 132 1.21 1.25 -2.48
N GLY A 133 0.35 1.38 -3.48
CA GLY A 133 0.12 2.63 -4.17
C GLY A 133 -0.55 3.68 -3.28
N LEU A 134 -1.56 3.29 -2.51
CA LEU A 134 -2.23 4.22 -1.58
C LEU A 134 -1.32 4.64 -0.43
N THR A 135 -0.46 3.74 0.09
CA THR A 135 0.55 4.11 1.11
C THR A 135 1.52 5.14 0.54
N ALA A 136 2.08 4.91 -0.64
CA ALA A 136 2.98 5.87 -1.27
C ALA A 136 2.27 7.20 -1.61
N ALA A 137 1.03 7.14 -2.12
CA ALA A 137 0.25 8.35 -2.43
C ALA A 137 -0.10 9.15 -1.16
N THR A 138 -0.46 8.48 -0.05
CA THR A 138 -0.69 9.15 1.24
C THR A 138 0.58 9.88 1.69
N GLY A 139 1.70 9.15 1.77
CA GLY A 139 2.96 9.74 2.22
C GLY A 139 3.41 10.91 1.36
N LEU A 140 3.33 10.80 0.04
CA LEU A 140 3.80 11.84 -0.86
C LEU A 140 2.84 13.03 -0.97
N PHE A 141 1.55 12.78 -1.15
CA PHE A 141 0.60 13.85 -1.47
C PHE A 141 -0.07 14.45 -0.23
N ASN A 142 -0.30 13.67 0.83
CA ASN A 142 -0.92 14.17 2.05
C ASN A 142 0.12 14.56 3.10
N ASP A 143 1.07 13.66 3.42
CA ASP A 143 1.95 13.85 4.58
C ASP A 143 3.12 14.78 4.27
N ILE A 144 3.84 14.58 3.18
CA ILE A 144 4.95 15.49 2.81
C ILE A 144 4.54 16.63 1.87
N GLY A 145 3.31 16.61 1.36
CA GLY A 145 2.68 17.75 0.69
C GLY A 145 3.15 18.01 -0.74
N LEU A 146 3.61 16.99 -1.46
CA LEU A 146 3.86 17.13 -2.91
C LEU A 146 2.54 17.39 -3.66
N PRO A 147 2.56 18.19 -4.74
CA PRO A 147 1.39 18.36 -5.59
C PRO A 147 1.03 17.04 -6.28
N LEU A 148 -0.24 16.86 -6.60
CA LEU A 148 -0.69 15.74 -7.43
C LEU A 148 -0.04 15.78 -8.82
N PRO A 149 0.17 14.63 -9.49
CA PRO A 149 0.54 14.59 -10.89
C PRO A 149 -0.42 15.42 -11.75
N PRO A 150 0.04 16.26 -12.69
CA PRO A 150 -0.79 17.20 -13.45
C PRO A 150 -1.99 16.56 -14.14
N SER A 151 -1.87 15.33 -14.63
CA SER A 151 -2.95 14.62 -15.32
C SER A 151 -4.15 14.30 -14.41
N VAL A 152 -3.94 14.19 -13.08
CA VAL A 152 -5.01 13.91 -12.10
C VAL A 152 -5.28 15.10 -11.16
N ALA A 153 -4.60 16.24 -11.36
CA ALA A 153 -4.76 17.44 -10.55
C ALA A 153 -5.97 18.31 -10.94
N LYS A 154 -6.56 18.10 -12.13
CA LYS A 154 -7.68 18.90 -12.63
C LYS A 154 -8.85 18.94 -11.64
N GLY A 155 -9.34 20.14 -11.35
CA GLY A 155 -10.44 20.37 -10.39
C GLY A 155 -10.02 20.23 -8.92
N THR A 156 -8.71 20.28 -8.62
CA THR A 156 -8.17 20.27 -7.26
C THR A 156 -7.35 21.53 -7.01
N PRO A 157 -6.96 21.84 -5.75
CA PRO A 157 -6.05 22.95 -5.45
C PRO A 157 -4.67 22.83 -6.12
N ASP A 158 -4.30 21.66 -6.63
CA ASP A 158 -3.02 21.42 -7.31
C ASP A 158 -3.08 21.71 -8.81
N GLU A 159 -4.23 22.03 -9.36
CA GLU A 159 -4.36 22.35 -10.79
C GLU A 159 -3.51 23.58 -11.15
N GLY A 160 -2.61 23.42 -12.11
CA GLY A 160 -1.71 24.50 -12.54
C GLY A 160 -0.55 24.82 -11.58
N VAL A 161 -0.40 24.08 -10.46
CA VAL A 161 0.73 24.26 -9.55
C VAL A 161 2.05 23.95 -10.27
N ALA A 162 3.06 24.82 -10.07
CA ALA A 162 4.40 24.63 -10.60
C ALA A 162 5.06 23.33 -10.09
N ALA A 163 6.08 22.84 -10.79
CA ALA A 163 6.89 21.74 -10.32
C ALA A 163 7.50 22.08 -8.94
N PRO A 164 7.47 21.15 -7.96
CA PRO A 164 8.01 21.41 -6.65
C PRO A 164 9.54 21.53 -6.70
N GLU A 165 10.10 22.52 -6.00
CA GLU A 165 11.55 22.71 -5.89
C GLU A 165 12.08 21.95 -4.68
N GLY A 166 13.05 21.06 -4.90
CA GLY A 166 13.69 20.32 -3.81
C GLY A 166 14.13 18.93 -4.22
N THR A 167 14.54 18.16 -3.21
CA THR A 167 15.01 16.77 -3.37
C THR A 167 14.20 15.83 -2.48
N LEU A 168 13.71 14.73 -3.04
CA LEU A 168 13.09 13.65 -2.31
C LEU A 168 14.12 12.55 -2.05
N VAL A 169 14.33 12.20 -0.79
CA VAL A 169 15.16 11.06 -0.35
C VAL A 169 14.26 9.94 0.12
N ILE A 170 14.40 8.74 -0.45
CA ILE A 170 13.59 7.56 -0.11
C ILE A 170 14.50 6.48 0.47
N TRP A 171 14.38 6.22 1.78
CA TRP A 171 15.02 5.07 2.41
C TRP A 171 14.15 3.82 2.19
N GLY A 172 14.76 2.72 1.71
CA GLY A 172 14.00 1.56 1.25
C GLY A 172 13.41 1.74 -0.15
N GLY A 173 14.10 2.44 -1.04
CA GLY A 173 13.66 2.72 -2.41
C GLY A 173 13.29 1.48 -3.24
N ALA A 174 13.85 0.30 -2.90
CA ALA A 174 13.53 -0.97 -3.56
C ALA A 174 12.42 -1.79 -2.87
N THR A 175 11.79 -1.28 -1.80
CA THR A 175 10.53 -1.84 -1.30
C THR A 175 9.41 -1.55 -2.29
N SER A 176 8.32 -2.32 -2.25
CA SER A 176 7.19 -2.05 -3.15
C SER A 176 6.64 -0.63 -2.98
N VAL A 177 6.55 -0.13 -1.74
CA VAL A 177 6.15 1.26 -1.44
C VAL A 177 7.18 2.26 -1.95
N GLY A 178 8.49 2.00 -1.76
CA GLY A 178 9.56 2.87 -2.25
C GLY A 178 9.57 2.98 -3.77
N MET A 179 9.39 1.86 -4.49
CA MET A 179 9.29 1.86 -5.95
C MET A 179 8.07 2.65 -6.44
N ALA A 180 6.93 2.56 -5.75
CA ALA A 180 5.76 3.39 -6.05
C ALA A 180 6.04 4.88 -5.77
N ALA A 181 6.68 5.20 -4.65
CA ALA A 181 7.03 6.55 -4.27
C ALA A 181 7.98 7.24 -5.28
N VAL A 182 9.00 6.53 -5.78
CA VAL A 182 9.87 7.05 -6.87
C VAL A 182 9.04 7.48 -8.07
N GLN A 183 8.09 6.64 -8.50
CA GLN A 183 7.30 6.89 -9.71
C GLN A 183 6.26 7.99 -9.52
N PHE A 184 5.59 8.04 -8.36
CA PHE A 184 4.67 9.14 -8.04
C PHE A 184 5.38 10.48 -7.92
N ALA A 185 6.57 10.51 -7.30
CA ALA A 185 7.38 11.72 -7.22
C ALA A 185 7.82 12.21 -8.60
N ARG A 186 8.25 11.31 -9.49
CA ARG A 186 8.53 11.63 -10.89
C ARG A 186 7.30 12.20 -11.58
N ALA A 187 6.14 11.57 -11.42
CA ALA A 187 4.87 12.05 -11.99
C ALA A 187 4.46 13.43 -11.45
N ALA A 188 4.75 13.71 -10.18
CA ALA A 188 4.57 15.01 -9.54
C ALA A 188 5.66 16.02 -9.95
N ARG A 189 6.56 15.67 -10.85
CA ARG A 189 7.64 16.51 -11.39
C ARG A 189 8.70 16.93 -10.37
N VAL A 190 8.94 16.09 -9.33
CA VAL A 190 10.09 16.29 -8.43
C VAL A 190 11.38 16.18 -9.24
N SER A 191 12.20 17.23 -9.21
CA SER A 191 13.39 17.34 -10.08
C SER A 191 14.54 16.40 -9.66
N SER A 192 14.64 16.07 -8.37
CA SER A 192 15.69 15.21 -7.82
C SER A 192 15.11 14.17 -6.87
N ILE A 193 15.32 12.89 -7.19
CA ILE A 193 14.87 11.74 -6.40
C ILE A 193 16.07 10.88 -6.07
N ILE A 194 16.40 10.75 -4.80
CA ILE A 194 17.47 9.91 -4.27
C ILE A 194 16.86 8.67 -3.64
N ALA A 195 17.26 7.48 -4.09
CA ALA A 195 16.78 6.21 -3.58
C ALA A 195 17.87 5.45 -2.83
N ILE A 196 17.65 5.09 -1.57
CA ILE A 196 18.59 4.29 -0.78
C ILE A 196 18.09 2.84 -0.81
N ALA A 197 18.90 1.95 -1.41
CA ALA A 197 18.58 0.55 -1.63
C ALA A 197 19.88 -0.24 -1.89
N SER A 198 19.84 -1.59 -1.86
CA SER A 198 21.01 -2.39 -2.23
C SER A 198 21.45 -2.10 -3.67
N SER A 199 22.78 -2.07 -3.92
CA SER A 199 23.40 -1.73 -5.20
C SER A 199 22.84 -2.51 -6.39
N LYS A 200 22.48 -3.77 -6.20
CA LYS A 200 21.86 -4.63 -7.24
C LYS A 200 20.51 -4.11 -7.76
N ARG A 201 19.94 -3.08 -7.13
CA ARG A 201 18.66 -2.48 -7.51
C ARG A 201 18.79 -1.09 -8.13
N HIS A 202 19.96 -0.50 -8.11
CA HIS A 202 20.17 0.89 -8.53
C HIS A 202 19.74 1.12 -9.98
N GLU A 203 20.18 0.27 -10.92
CA GLU A 203 19.78 0.40 -12.34
C GLU A 203 18.27 0.29 -12.53
N TYR A 204 17.61 -0.63 -11.81
CA TYR A 204 16.16 -0.74 -11.87
C TYR A 204 15.47 0.52 -11.33
N LEU A 205 15.91 1.05 -10.19
CA LEU A 205 15.36 2.29 -9.62
C LEU A 205 15.56 3.50 -10.53
N LYS A 206 16.67 3.56 -11.25
CA LYS A 206 16.91 4.57 -12.27
C LYS A 206 15.86 4.50 -13.40
N THR A 207 15.48 3.31 -13.86
CA THR A 207 14.40 3.18 -14.86
C THR A 207 13.05 3.65 -14.34
N LEU A 208 12.82 3.61 -13.04
CA LEU A 208 11.60 4.11 -12.40
C LEU A 208 11.62 5.64 -12.21
N GLY A 209 12.78 6.29 -12.25
CA GLY A 209 12.92 7.74 -12.14
C GLY A 209 13.82 8.23 -11.01
N ALA A 210 14.55 7.36 -10.29
CA ALA A 210 15.57 7.80 -9.35
C ALA A 210 16.73 8.46 -10.10
N ALA A 211 17.07 9.69 -9.73
CA ALA A 211 18.21 10.41 -10.29
C ALA A 211 19.54 9.87 -9.75
N GLN A 212 19.56 9.47 -8.48
CA GLN A 212 20.71 8.89 -7.80
C GLN A 212 20.25 7.74 -6.89
N SER A 213 21.15 6.79 -6.67
CA SER A 213 20.92 5.69 -5.71
C SER A 213 22.16 5.42 -4.90
N PHE A 214 22.00 5.12 -3.61
CA PHE A 214 23.08 4.78 -2.67
C PHE A 214 22.82 3.43 -2.02
N ASP A 215 23.88 2.64 -1.79
CA ASP A 215 23.74 1.34 -1.11
C ASP A 215 23.73 1.56 0.40
N TYR A 216 22.68 1.08 1.08
CA TYR A 216 22.58 1.14 2.53
C TYR A 216 23.64 0.29 3.25
N ASN A 217 24.33 -0.64 2.55
CA ASN A 217 25.43 -1.41 3.09
C ASN A 217 26.77 -0.65 3.06
N ASP A 218 26.85 0.48 2.36
CA ASP A 218 28.08 1.29 2.34
C ASP A 218 28.28 1.92 3.71
N THR A 219 29.48 1.80 4.26
CA THR A 219 29.84 2.36 5.59
C THR A 219 29.74 3.88 5.63
N ASP A 220 29.82 4.54 4.46
CA ASP A 220 29.78 5.99 4.28
C ASP A 220 28.47 6.49 3.61
N VAL A 221 27.41 5.64 3.57
CA VAL A 221 26.14 6.00 2.92
C VAL A 221 25.56 7.31 3.45
N ILE A 222 25.65 7.55 4.75
CA ILE A 222 25.16 8.77 5.39
C ILE A 222 25.85 10.01 4.80
N GLU A 223 27.16 9.98 4.72
CA GLU A 223 27.96 11.12 4.21
C GLU A 223 27.78 11.30 2.69
N LYS A 224 27.62 10.21 1.94
CA LYS A 224 27.28 10.27 0.52
C LYS A 224 25.95 10.97 0.27
N VAL A 225 24.92 10.61 1.04
CA VAL A 225 23.58 11.25 0.93
C VAL A 225 23.64 12.70 1.34
N LYS A 226 24.30 13.03 2.46
CA LYS A 226 24.51 14.44 2.88
C LYS A 226 25.20 15.26 1.78
N SER A 227 26.25 14.72 1.19
CA SER A 227 26.99 15.41 0.12
C SER A 227 26.10 15.64 -1.11
N ALA A 228 25.28 14.68 -1.49
CA ALA A 228 24.33 14.83 -2.58
C ALA A 228 23.25 15.88 -2.31
N LEU A 229 22.95 16.16 -1.03
CA LEU A 229 21.94 17.14 -0.62
C LEU A 229 22.51 18.56 -0.41
N GLN A 230 23.83 18.75 -0.38
CA GLN A 230 24.44 20.06 -0.12
C GLN A 230 24.03 21.16 -1.11
N SER A 231 23.75 20.81 -2.36
CA SER A 231 23.32 21.74 -3.39
C SER A 231 21.81 21.84 -3.56
N THR A 232 21.02 21.20 -2.68
CA THR A 232 19.57 21.25 -2.77
C THR A 232 19.07 22.64 -2.46
N SER A 233 18.42 23.28 -3.44
CA SER A 233 17.58 24.45 -3.23
C SER A 233 16.14 23.98 -2.98
N GLY A 234 15.38 24.69 -2.15
CA GLY A 234 14.00 24.34 -1.87
C GLY A 234 13.84 23.33 -0.72
N THR A 235 12.91 22.41 -0.82
CA THR A 235 12.56 21.51 0.29
C THR A 235 13.32 20.17 0.20
N ILE A 236 13.74 19.63 1.33
CA ILE A 236 14.17 18.25 1.45
C ILE A 236 13.01 17.45 2.00
N TRP A 237 12.50 16.54 1.19
CA TRP A 237 11.50 15.54 1.61
C TRP A 237 12.23 14.24 1.90
N ALA A 238 12.00 13.66 3.07
CA ALA A 238 12.59 12.39 3.47
C ALA A 238 11.48 11.37 3.76
N PHE A 239 11.46 10.30 3.00
CA PHE A 239 10.44 9.27 3.02
C PHE A 239 11.05 7.92 3.43
N ASP A 240 10.72 7.43 4.61
CA ASP A 240 11.09 6.09 5.06
C ASP A 240 10.03 5.07 4.61
N ALA A 241 10.34 4.34 3.56
CA ALA A 241 9.50 3.27 3.00
C ALA A 241 9.84 1.88 3.56
N LEU A 242 10.80 1.76 4.48
CA LEU A 242 11.15 0.52 5.15
C LEU A 242 10.35 0.32 6.44
N GLY A 243 10.20 1.37 7.23
CA GLY A 243 9.38 1.37 8.44
C GLY A 243 10.01 0.57 9.59
N SER A 244 11.24 0.90 9.94
CA SER A 244 11.88 0.40 11.16
C SER A 244 12.46 1.57 11.97
N PRO A 245 12.63 1.40 13.31
CA PRO A 245 13.29 2.43 14.12
C PRO A 245 14.69 2.77 13.61
N GLU A 246 15.41 1.77 13.11
CA GLU A 246 16.76 1.96 12.55
C GLU A 246 16.73 2.78 11.26
N SER A 247 15.80 2.49 10.34
CA SER A 247 15.70 3.25 9.07
C SER A 247 15.37 4.72 9.31
N GLN A 248 14.49 5.03 10.28
CA GLN A 248 14.21 6.41 10.67
C GLN A 248 15.47 7.14 11.18
N VAL A 249 16.23 6.49 12.09
CA VAL A 249 17.46 7.05 12.63
C VAL A 249 18.49 7.30 11.52
N LEU A 250 18.70 6.34 10.64
CA LEU A 250 19.68 6.45 9.55
C LEU A 250 19.27 7.52 8.53
N LEU A 251 18.02 7.54 8.13
CA LEU A 251 17.50 8.54 7.21
C LEU A 251 17.64 9.96 7.80
N LYS A 252 17.23 10.15 9.06
CA LYS A 252 17.36 11.44 9.75
C LYS A 252 18.81 11.89 9.85
N LYS A 253 19.76 10.98 10.14
CA LYS A 253 21.19 11.28 10.14
C LYS A 253 21.71 11.68 8.77
N ALA A 254 21.13 11.14 7.69
CA ALA A 254 21.53 11.42 6.31
C ALA A 254 21.02 12.78 5.80
N ILE A 255 20.03 13.38 6.45
CA ILE A 255 19.53 14.71 6.09
C ILE A 255 20.40 15.78 6.78
N PRO A 256 21.02 16.71 6.03
CA PRO A 256 21.74 17.83 6.63
C PRO A 256 20.77 18.77 7.33
N GLN A 257 21.29 19.64 8.22
CA GLN A 257 20.49 20.73 8.76
C GLN A 257 20.02 21.62 7.61
N HIS A 258 18.70 21.76 7.47
CA HIS A 258 18.08 22.50 6.38
C HIS A 258 16.75 23.11 6.85
N ASP A 259 16.48 24.36 6.45
CA ASP A 259 15.34 25.14 6.96
C ASP A 259 13.98 24.54 6.57
N LYS A 260 13.93 23.81 5.44
CA LYS A 260 12.70 23.21 4.92
C LYS A 260 12.88 21.70 4.77
N THR A 261 12.69 20.96 5.86
CA THR A 261 12.72 19.50 5.87
C THR A 261 11.38 18.93 6.28
N VAL A 262 10.90 17.93 5.57
CA VAL A 262 9.67 17.19 5.91
C VAL A 262 9.98 15.72 5.94
N LEU A 263 9.67 15.06 7.07
CA LEU A 263 9.93 13.65 7.30
C LEU A 263 8.61 12.86 7.33
N ALA A 264 8.54 11.73 6.64
CA ALA A 264 7.42 10.80 6.72
C ALA A 264 7.91 9.35 6.74
N SER A 265 7.21 8.46 7.42
CA SER A 265 7.57 7.05 7.56
C SER A 265 6.35 6.14 7.58
N VAL A 266 6.50 4.95 7.02
CA VAL A 266 5.49 3.87 7.13
C VAL A 266 5.52 3.18 8.50
N LEU A 267 6.43 3.57 9.40
CA LEU A 267 6.45 3.10 10.78
C LEU A 267 5.43 3.85 11.62
N LEU A 268 4.57 3.11 12.31
CA LEU A 268 3.67 3.67 13.32
C LEU A 268 4.38 3.72 14.67
N GLY A 269 4.25 4.85 15.39
CA GLY A 269 4.79 5.00 16.74
C GLY A 269 6.32 5.11 16.84
N GLY A 270 6.98 5.62 15.81
CA GLY A 270 8.42 5.86 15.79
C GLY A 270 8.83 7.24 16.33
N ASP A 271 9.89 7.83 15.76
CA ASP A 271 10.35 9.19 16.07
C ASP A 271 9.24 10.21 15.76
N PRO A 272 8.82 11.05 16.74
CA PRO A 272 7.69 11.97 16.60
C PRO A 272 7.91 13.10 15.56
N GLU A 273 9.13 13.31 15.08
CA GLU A 273 9.39 14.26 13.99
C GLU A 273 8.92 13.69 12.62
N TYR A 274 8.76 12.38 12.51
CA TYR A 274 8.20 11.78 11.32
C TYR A 274 6.67 11.80 11.33
N LYS A 275 6.08 12.24 10.25
CA LYS A 275 4.66 12.01 10.01
C LYS A 275 4.44 10.52 9.74
N ALA A 276 3.66 9.87 10.58
CA ALA A 276 3.30 8.46 10.38
C ALA A 276 2.33 8.33 9.22
N ILE A 277 2.70 7.54 8.22
CA ILE A 277 1.87 7.34 7.03
C ILE A 277 0.75 6.37 7.37
N MET A 278 -0.39 6.93 7.59
CA MET A 278 -1.62 6.21 7.87
C MET A 278 -2.66 6.60 6.81
N GLY A 279 -3.16 5.66 6.02
CA GLY A 279 -4.10 5.95 4.92
C GLY A 279 -5.32 6.76 5.37
N ALA A 280 -5.55 7.91 4.77
CA ALA A 280 -6.72 8.74 5.05
C ALA A 280 -8.02 8.01 4.69
N ARG A 281 -9.14 8.33 5.36
CA ARG A 281 -10.40 7.59 5.29
C ARG A 281 -11.60 8.50 5.22
N HIS A 282 -12.66 7.98 4.63
CA HIS A 282 -13.97 8.64 4.58
C HIS A 282 -14.81 8.42 5.86
N PHE A 283 -14.31 7.64 6.83
CA PHE A 283 -14.98 7.29 8.08
C PHE A 283 -13.97 7.19 9.23
N ASP A 284 -14.46 7.35 10.45
CA ASP A 284 -13.64 7.18 11.66
C ASP A 284 -13.33 5.69 11.87
N VAL A 285 -12.12 5.38 12.31
CA VAL A 285 -11.70 4.03 12.65
C VAL A 285 -11.27 3.99 14.10
N GLU A 286 -11.90 3.10 14.87
CA GLU A 286 -11.58 2.89 16.27
C GLU A 286 -10.72 1.65 16.44
N PHE A 287 -9.70 1.75 17.29
CA PHE A 287 -8.89 0.64 17.77
C PHE A 287 -8.83 0.69 19.30
N GLU A 288 -8.76 -0.48 19.90
CA GLU A 288 -8.44 -0.65 21.31
C GLU A 288 -7.01 -1.17 21.42
N LEU A 289 -6.12 -0.36 21.97
CA LEU A 289 -4.73 -0.75 22.17
C LEU A 289 -4.62 -1.76 23.32
N PRO A 290 -3.57 -2.58 23.38
CA PRO A 290 -3.28 -3.41 24.54
C PRO A 290 -3.30 -2.58 25.82
N GLY A 291 -4.11 -2.99 26.82
CA GLY A 291 -4.35 -2.20 28.04
C GLY A 291 -5.65 -1.41 28.06
N GLY A 292 -6.49 -1.52 27.02
CA GLY A 292 -7.85 -0.97 26.99
C GLY A 292 -7.93 0.50 26.58
N GLN A 293 -6.81 1.12 26.19
CA GLN A 293 -6.81 2.49 25.67
C GLN A 293 -7.45 2.54 24.29
N LYS A 294 -8.49 3.35 24.12
CA LYS A 294 -9.10 3.59 22.81
C LYS A 294 -8.27 4.60 22.00
N PHE A 295 -8.03 4.26 20.77
CA PHE A 295 -7.44 5.13 19.76
C PHE A 295 -8.44 5.32 18.62
N VAL A 296 -8.82 6.56 18.35
CA VAL A 296 -9.68 6.90 17.22
C VAL A 296 -8.82 7.53 16.13
N TRP A 297 -8.87 6.93 14.96
CA TRP A 297 -8.32 7.52 13.76
C TRP A 297 -9.42 8.28 13.04
N PRO A 298 -9.40 9.61 13.06
CA PRO A 298 -10.49 10.38 12.53
C PRO A 298 -10.55 10.28 11.00
N LYS A 299 -11.75 10.41 10.47
CA LYS A 299 -11.94 10.57 9.02
C LYS A 299 -11.28 11.86 8.53
N ASP A 300 -10.70 11.78 7.34
CA ASP A 300 -10.25 12.93 6.56
C ASP A 300 -10.63 12.67 5.09
N VAL A 301 -11.81 13.15 4.73
CA VAL A 301 -12.40 12.92 3.40
C VAL A 301 -11.54 13.58 2.31
N ALA A 302 -11.07 14.80 2.54
CA ALA A 302 -10.26 15.52 1.55
C ALA A 302 -8.92 14.82 1.29
N ALA A 303 -8.25 14.36 2.34
CA ALA A 303 -7.01 13.60 2.21
C ALA A 303 -7.26 12.21 1.60
N ALA A 304 -8.40 11.56 1.91
CA ALA A 304 -8.78 10.29 1.30
C ALA A 304 -9.01 10.45 -0.21
N ASP A 305 -9.78 11.45 -0.63
CA ASP A 305 -10.00 11.74 -2.06
C ASP A 305 -8.68 12.09 -2.76
N ARG A 306 -7.78 12.82 -2.08
CA ARG A 306 -6.50 13.24 -2.64
C ARG A 306 -5.57 12.05 -2.89
N HIS A 307 -5.40 11.13 -1.94
CA HIS A 307 -4.53 9.98 -2.16
C HIS A 307 -5.12 9.01 -3.20
N TRP A 308 -6.45 8.82 -3.24
CA TRP A 308 -7.10 8.04 -4.29
C TRP A 308 -6.89 8.66 -5.68
N ARG A 309 -6.89 9.99 -5.82
CA ARG A 309 -6.53 10.67 -7.07
C ARG A 309 -5.09 10.40 -7.46
N GLY A 310 -4.16 10.53 -6.51
CA GLY A 310 -2.75 10.21 -6.74
C GLY A 310 -2.55 8.75 -7.17
N PHE A 311 -3.22 7.82 -6.50
CA PHE A 311 -3.19 6.41 -6.86
C PHE A 311 -3.78 6.15 -8.26
N ARG A 312 -4.85 6.82 -8.62
CA ARG A 312 -5.49 6.68 -9.94
C ARG A 312 -4.52 6.97 -11.08
N TRP A 313 -3.56 7.89 -10.88
CA TRP A 313 -2.50 8.11 -11.86
C TRP A 313 -1.77 6.82 -12.22
N ALA A 314 -1.46 5.96 -11.26
CA ALA A 314 -0.77 4.69 -11.52
C ALA A 314 -1.61 3.75 -12.39
N VAL A 315 -2.91 3.65 -12.11
CA VAL A 315 -3.84 2.79 -12.87
C VAL A 315 -4.02 3.30 -14.29
N GLU A 316 -4.25 4.61 -14.47
CA GLU A 316 -4.51 5.24 -15.76
C GLU A 316 -3.28 5.29 -16.67
N ASN A 317 -2.08 5.27 -16.09
CA ASN A 317 -0.82 5.35 -16.83
C ASN A 317 -0.06 4.01 -16.88
N TYR A 318 -0.67 2.91 -16.48
CA TYR A 318 -0.08 1.59 -16.63
C TYR A 318 0.11 1.26 -18.13
N GLY A 319 1.30 0.76 -18.49
CA GLY A 319 1.63 0.37 -19.86
C GLY A 319 1.85 1.53 -20.85
N THR A 320 1.80 2.78 -20.40
CA THR A 320 2.12 3.94 -21.24
C THR A 320 3.62 4.28 -21.16
N PRO A 321 4.21 4.92 -22.18
CA PRO A 321 5.59 5.40 -22.11
C PRO A 321 5.80 6.35 -20.93
N GLY A 322 6.76 6.05 -20.06
CA GLY A 322 6.97 6.81 -18.82
C GLY A 322 5.87 6.67 -17.78
N GLY A 323 4.93 5.75 -17.96
CA GLY A 323 3.85 5.47 -17.04
C GLY A 323 4.30 4.67 -15.80
N TYR A 324 3.31 4.07 -15.15
CA TYR A 324 3.55 3.31 -13.92
C TYR A 324 3.94 1.86 -14.22
N VAL A 325 4.94 1.36 -13.50
CA VAL A 325 5.41 -0.04 -13.53
C VAL A 325 5.17 -0.63 -12.14
N PRO A 326 4.27 -1.61 -11.99
CA PRO A 326 4.08 -2.30 -10.72
C PRO A 326 5.37 -2.96 -10.21
N ALA A 327 5.49 -3.11 -8.90
CA ALA A 327 6.56 -3.92 -8.33
C ALA A 327 6.54 -5.33 -8.93
N PRO A 328 7.70 -5.97 -9.18
CA PRO A 328 7.75 -7.35 -9.64
C PRO A 328 6.93 -8.26 -8.72
N VAL A 329 6.07 -9.09 -9.30
CA VAL A 329 5.15 -9.95 -8.54
C VAL A 329 5.69 -11.37 -8.47
N ARG A 330 5.65 -11.95 -7.27
CA ARG A 330 5.82 -13.38 -7.01
C ARG A 330 4.46 -13.98 -6.64
N VAL A 331 3.97 -14.87 -7.49
CA VAL A 331 2.71 -15.58 -7.24
C VAL A 331 3.01 -16.83 -6.40
N PHE A 332 2.35 -16.97 -5.26
CA PHE A 332 2.33 -18.19 -4.49
C PHE A 332 1.09 -19.02 -4.88
N GLU A 333 1.32 -20.30 -5.19
CA GLU A 333 0.29 -21.29 -5.49
C GLU A 333 0.59 -22.56 -4.70
N GLY A 334 -0.18 -22.83 -3.64
CA GLY A 334 0.10 -23.94 -2.74
C GLY A 334 -0.97 -24.13 -1.68
N SER A 335 -0.61 -24.85 -0.61
CA SER A 335 -1.49 -25.10 0.53
C SER A 335 -1.70 -23.83 1.38
N GLY A 336 -2.79 -23.80 2.13
CA GLY A 336 -3.04 -22.71 3.09
C GLY A 336 -1.96 -22.62 4.17
N GLU A 337 -1.45 -23.77 4.62
CA GLU A 337 -0.41 -23.87 5.64
C GLU A 337 0.94 -23.31 5.14
N ASP A 338 1.26 -23.51 3.86
CA ASP A 338 2.46 -22.93 3.27
C ASP A 338 2.26 -21.44 2.94
N ALA A 339 1.05 -21.03 2.58
CA ALA A 339 0.71 -19.63 2.43
C ALA A 339 0.92 -18.83 3.72
N ILE A 340 0.59 -19.41 4.88
CA ILE A 340 0.85 -18.80 6.20
C ILE A 340 2.34 -18.54 6.41
N LYS A 341 3.21 -19.50 6.07
CA LYS A 341 4.67 -19.34 6.16
C LYS A 341 5.14 -18.16 5.30
N GLU A 342 4.60 -18.05 4.09
CA GLU A 342 4.91 -16.95 3.18
C GLU A 342 4.43 -15.59 3.69
N VAL A 343 3.26 -15.52 4.32
CA VAL A 343 2.77 -14.29 4.97
C VAL A 343 3.73 -13.83 6.08
N TYR A 344 4.20 -14.76 6.93
CA TYR A 344 5.20 -14.43 7.96
C TYR A 344 6.57 -14.08 7.37
N ASN A 345 6.98 -14.68 6.25
CA ASN A 345 8.24 -14.31 5.57
C ASN A 345 8.22 -12.87 5.05
N VAL A 346 7.06 -12.38 4.58
CA VAL A 346 6.90 -10.98 4.13
C VAL A 346 7.07 -9.99 5.28
N LYS A 347 6.64 -10.34 6.51
CA LYS A 347 6.87 -9.53 7.72
C LYS A 347 8.35 -9.15 7.89
N ASN A 348 9.25 -10.08 7.57
CA ASN A 348 10.68 -9.94 7.74
C ASN A 348 11.35 -9.22 6.55
N MET A 349 10.59 -8.71 5.58
CA MET A 349 11.09 -7.95 4.42
C MET A 349 12.18 -8.66 3.61
N SER A 350 12.18 -10.00 3.62
CA SER A 350 13.27 -10.83 3.08
C SER A 350 13.28 -10.96 1.56
N THR A 351 12.24 -10.50 0.86
CA THR A 351 12.08 -10.71 -0.58
C THR A 351 11.87 -9.41 -1.35
N PHE A 352 12.47 -9.34 -2.55
CA PHE A 352 12.24 -8.23 -3.47
C PHE A 352 10.92 -8.42 -4.23
N GLY A 353 10.19 -7.33 -4.38
CA GLY A 353 8.91 -7.31 -5.09
C GLY A 353 7.72 -7.58 -4.18
N LYS A 354 6.62 -7.96 -4.79
CA LYS A 354 5.33 -8.16 -4.13
C LYS A 354 4.91 -9.62 -4.17
N LEU A 355 4.57 -10.18 -3.00
CA LEU A 355 3.96 -11.50 -2.92
C LEU A 355 2.45 -11.38 -3.11
N VAL A 356 1.87 -12.26 -3.91
CA VAL A 356 0.43 -12.45 -4.03
C VAL A 356 0.08 -13.93 -3.90
N LEU A 357 -1.00 -14.22 -3.19
CA LEU A 357 -1.56 -15.57 -3.05
C LEU A 357 -2.60 -15.78 -4.14
N LYS A 358 -2.50 -16.89 -4.88
CA LYS A 358 -3.52 -17.31 -5.85
C LYS A 358 -4.60 -18.10 -5.14
N HIS A 359 -5.85 -17.77 -5.40
CA HIS A 359 -7.01 -18.46 -4.85
C HIS A 359 -7.71 -19.37 -5.88
N PRO A 360 -8.35 -20.47 -5.41
CA PRO A 360 -8.35 -20.98 -4.03
C PRO A 360 -6.99 -21.54 -3.60
N LEU A 361 -6.67 -21.41 -2.31
CA LEU A 361 -5.53 -22.11 -1.72
C LEU A 361 -5.83 -23.62 -1.67
N LYS A 362 -4.82 -24.46 -1.94
CA LYS A 362 -4.96 -25.93 -1.96
C LYS A 362 -5.12 -26.49 -0.55
#